data_ab6d8cd5638af1d62bf3cff53b31c133
#
_entry.id   ab6d8cd5638af1d62bf3cff53b31c133
#
_cell.length_a   1.000
_cell.length_b   1.000
_cell.length_c   1.000
_cell.angle_alpha   90.00
_cell.angle_beta   90.00
_cell.angle_gamma   90.00
#
_symmetry.space_group_name_H-M   'P 1'
#
loop_
_entity.id
_entity.type
_entity.pdbx_description
1 polymer ?
#
loop_
_entity_poly.entity_id
_entity_poly.type
_entity_poly.pdbx_seq_one_letter_code
_entity_poly.pdbx_strand_id
1 'polypeptide(L)' 'MMNNRQGDSYNRIKVVLVEQGKTSRWLAEQIGKCENTVSRWCLNKVQPTLPQLTEIARVLDVDVRTLICSTK' A
#
# COMPACT_ATOMS: atom_id res chain seq x y z
N MET A 1 -22.82 -4.99 -0.10
CA MET A 1 -22.63 -4.78 -0.12
C MET A 1 -21.91 -4.28 -0.12
N MET A 2 -21.95 -4.07 -0.08
CA MET A 2 -21.48 -3.60 -0.07
C MET A 2 -20.67 -2.98 -0.24
N ASN A 3 -20.50 -2.86 -0.14
CA ASN A 3 -19.88 -2.38 -0.27
C ASN A 3 -19.12 -1.75 -0.52
N ASN A 4 -19.11 -1.60 -0.76
CA ASN A 4 -18.52 -1.13 -0.95
C ASN A 4 -17.92 -0.54 -1.35
N ARG A 5 -18.24 -0.16 -1.56
CA ARG A 5 -17.64 0.47 -1.80
C ARG A 5 -16.66 0.44 -1.84
N GLN A 6 -16.69 0.13 -1.38
CA GLN A 6 -15.53 -0.08 -1.38
C GLN A 6 -14.80 -0.43 -2.53
N GLY A 7 -15.20 -0.83 -3.48
CA GLY A 7 -14.48 -0.98 -4.69
C GLY A 7 -13.43 0.04 -4.93
N ASP A 8 -13.28 0.90 -4.02
CA ASP A 8 -12.30 1.96 -4.12
C ASP A 8 -10.93 1.55 -3.65
N SER A 9 -10.79 0.32 -3.23
CA SER A 9 -9.49 -0.18 -2.79
C SER A 9 -8.72 -0.71 -3.97
N TYR A 10 -7.64 -0.02 -4.32
CA TYR A 10 -6.80 -0.42 -5.44
C TYR A 10 -5.51 -1.07 -4.96
N ASN A 11 -5.11 -0.82 -3.73
CA ASN A 11 -3.89 -1.43 -3.21
C ASN A 11 -4.15 -2.06 -1.85
N ARG A 12 -3.28 -2.99 -1.48
CA ARG A 12 -3.36 -3.69 -0.21
C ARG A 12 -2.16 -3.39 0.67
N ILE A 13 -1.59 -2.20 0.51
CA ILE A 13 -0.39 -1.84 1.27
C ILE A 13 -0.65 -1.94 2.76
N LYS A 14 -1.78 -1.41 3.22
CA LYS A 14 -2.10 -1.45 4.63
C LYS A 14 -2.19 -2.88 5.16
N VAL A 15 -2.82 -3.74 4.39
CA VAL A 15 -2.99 -5.14 4.79
C VAL A 15 -1.62 -5.80 4.97
N VAL A 16 -0.74 -5.58 4.00
CA VAL A 16 0.58 -6.20 4.06
C VAL A 16 1.39 -5.65 5.23
N LEU A 17 1.30 -4.34 5.46
CA LEU A 17 1.98 -3.74 6.60
C LEU A 17 1.51 -4.37 7.90
N VAL A 18 0.21 -4.50 8.07
CA VAL A 18 -0.35 -5.09 9.28
C VAL A 18 0.10 -6.53 9.44
N GLU A 19 0.07 -7.29 8.34
CA GLU A 19 0.49 -8.69 8.39
C GLU A 19 1.94 -8.82 8.83
N GLN A 20 2.78 -7.86 8.47
CA GLN A 20 4.19 -7.92 8.81
C GLN A 20 4.54 -7.15 10.09
N GLY A 21 3.52 -6.57 10.74
CA GLY A 21 3.76 -5.81 11.96
C GLY A 21 4.50 -4.51 11.73
N LYS A 22 4.33 -3.92 10.55
CA LYS A 22 4.99 -2.67 10.18
C LYS A 22 3.99 -1.53 10.16
N THR A 23 4.51 -0.29 10.22
CA THR A 23 3.66 0.90 10.21
C THR A 23 3.89 1.70 8.94
N SER A 24 2.95 2.60 8.65
CA SER A 24 3.12 3.55 7.55
C SER A 24 4.38 4.39 7.74
N ARG A 25 4.64 4.76 8.98
CA ARG A 25 5.81 5.57 9.29
C ARG A 25 7.09 4.81 8.96
N TRP A 26 7.13 3.54 9.35
CA TRP A 26 8.28 2.71 9.05
C TRP A 26 8.51 2.64 7.53
N LEU A 27 7.43 2.39 6.79
CA LEU A 27 7.55 2.29 5.34
C LEU A 27 8.03 3.61 4.74
N ALA A 28 7.48 4.71 5.22
CA ALA A 28 7.89 6.04 4.73
C ALA A 28 9.39 6.25 4.90
N GLU A 29 9.90 5.84 6.04
CA GLU A 29 11.33 5.96 6.32
C GLU A 29 12.16 5.10 5.37
N GLN A 30 11.66 3.92 5.06
CA GLN A 30 12.40 3.00 4.19
C GLN A 30 12.51 3.49 2.76
N ILE A 31 11.50 4.17 2.27
CA ILE A 31 11.48 4.60 0.88
C ILE A 31 11.71 6.10 0.70
N GLY A 32 12.01 6.81 1.80
CA GLY A 32 12.35 8.22 1.72
C GLY A 32 11.17 9.12 1.37
N LYS A 33 9.98 8.76 1.81
CA LYS A 33 8.78 9.58 1.60
C LYS A 33 8.24 10.03 2.95
N CYS A 34 7.35 11.02 2.94
CA CYS A 34 6.77 11.43 4.20
C CYS A 34 5.62 10.50 4.56
N GLU A 35 5.40 10.40 5.86
CA GLU A 35 4.39 9.49 6.39
C GLU A 35 3.01 9.83 5.84
N ASN A 36 2.73 11.11 5.65
CA ASN A 36 1.44 11.53 5.15
C ASN A 36 1.16 10.96 3.76
N THR A 37 2.19 10.93 2.90
CA THR A 37 2.05 10.36 1.57
C THR A 37 1.73 8.87 1.65
N VAL A 38 2.47 8.15 2.47
CA VAL A 38 2.26 6.71 2.60
C VAL A 38 0.90 6.42 3.21
N SER A 39 0.49 7.25 4.17
CA SER A 39 -0.80 7.09 4.81
C SER A 39 -1.94 7.22 3.80
N ARG A 40 -1.82 8.16 2.87
CA ARG A 40 -2.83 8.32 1.83
C ARG A 40 -2.88 7.12 0.92
N TRP A 41 -1.74 6.53 0.61
CA TRP A 41 -1.72 5.29 -0.17
C TRP A 41 -2.45 4.18 0.58
N CYS A 42 -2.20 4.05 1.88
CA CYS A 42 -2.82 3.02 2.70
C CYS A 42 -4.33 3.19 2.75
N LEU A 43 -4.79 4.43 2.74
CA LEU A 43 -6.23 4.72 2.78
C LEU A 43 -6.86 4.70 1.39
N ASN A 44 -6.05 4.44 0.37
CA ASN A 44 -6.50 4.41 -1.02
C ASN A 44 -7.07 5.74 -1.50
N LYS A 45 -6.63 6.83 -0.89
CA LYS A 45 -7.00 8.16 -1.34
C LYS A 45 -6.19 8.59 -2.55
N VAL A 46 -4.95 8.13 -2.60
CA VAL A 46 -4.03 8.36 -3.71
C VAL A 46 -3.31 7.06 -3.94
N GLN A 47 -2.91 6.81 -5.17
CA GLN A 47 -2.20 5.57 -5.48
C GLN A 47 -0.74 5.88 -5.76
N PRO A 48 0.18 4.99 -5.35
CA PRO A 48 1.58 5.14 -5.72
C PRO A 48 1.76 4.85 -7.20
N THR A 49 2.81 5.42 -7.79
CA THR A 49 3.16 5.10 -9.17
C THR A 49 3.71 3.68 -9.21
N LEU A 50 3.83 3.12 -10.42
CA LEU A 50 4.40 1.78 -10.55
C LEU A 50 5.82 1.70 -9.98
N PRO A 51 6.73 2.64 -10.27
CA PRO A 51 8.04 2.59 -9.63
C PRO A 51 7.97 2.64 -8.11
N GLN A 52 7.06 3.44 -7.56
CA GLN A 52 6.90 3.52 -6.11
C GLN A 52 6.36 2.21 -5.55
N LEU A 53 5.41 1.62 -6.25
CA LEU A 53 4.83 0.35 -5.83
C LEU A 53 5.89 -0.75 -5.84
N THR A 54 6.74 -0.76 -6.85
CA THR A 54 7.83 -1.72 -6.96
C THR A 54 8.80 -1.55 -5.79
N GLU A 55 9.09 -0.31 -5.43
CA GLU A 55 9.98 -0.03 -4.32
C GLU A 55 9.37 -0.52 -3.00
N ILE A 56 8.08 -0.30 -2.82
CA ILE A 56 7.38 -0.78 -1.63
C ILE A 56 7.46 -2.30 -1.54
N ALA A 57 7.22 -2.96 -2.67
CA ALA A 57 7.26 -4.42 -2.71
C ALA A 57 8.65 -4.93 -2.33
N ARG A 58 9.69 -4.27 -2.83
CA ARG A 58 11.06 -4.65 -2.52
C ARG A 58 11.35 -4.52 -1.02
N VAL A 59 10.92 -3.41 -0.44
CA VAL A 59 11.16 -3.15 0.98
C VAL A 59 10.39 -4.13 1.85
N LEU A 60 9.18 -4.50 1.45
CA LEU A 60 8.37 -5.44 2.20
C LEU A 60 8.68 -6.89 1.85
N ASP A 61 9.55 -7.09 0.87
CA ASP A 61 9.96 -8.44 0.45
C ASP A 61 8.77 -9.27 -0.01
N VAL A 62 7.94 -8.67 -0.84
CA VAL A 62 6.77 -9.36 -1.42
C VAL A 62 6.74 -9.09 -2.90
N ASP A 63 5.97 -9.89 -3.61
CA ASP A 63 5.70 -9.67 -5.01
C ASP A 63 4.83 -8.43 -5.15
N VAL A 64 5.09 -7.61 -6.17
CA VAL A 64 4.32 -6.40 -6.36
C VAL A 64 2.83 -6.72 -6.52
N ARG A 65 2.51 -7.88 -7.06
CA ARG A 65 1.11 -8.28 -7.23
C ARG A 65 0.41 -8.46 -5.89
N THR A 66 1.17 -8.74 -4.84
CA THR A 66 0.61 -8.86 -3.50
C THR A 66 0.03 -7.54 -3.01
N LEU A 67 0.53 -6.44 -3.56
CA LEU A 67 0.12 -5.11 -3.14
C LEU A 67 -1.06 -4.56 -3.94
N ILE A 68 -1.53 -5.30 -4.93
CA ILE A 68 -2.60 -4.83 -5.81
C ILE A 68 -3.86 -5.62 -5.53
N CYS A 69 -4.98 -4.91 -5.40
CA CYS A 69 -6.25 -5.56 -5.17
C CYS A 69 -6.74 -6.24 -6.44
N SER A 70 -7.33 -7.39 -6.26
CA SER A 70 -8.02 -8.05 -7.35
C SER A 70 -9.31 -7.32 -7.63
N THR A 71 -9.59 -7.09 -8.89
CA THR A 71 -10.81 -6.39 -9.26
C THR A 71 -11.87 -7.30 -9.76
N LYS A 72 -11.58 -8.59 -9.75
CA LYS A 72 -12.47 -9.46 -10.37
C LYS A 72 -13.60 -9.92 -9.55
#